data_90a940599b6639d86449834a70216b6d
#
_entry.id   90a940599b6639d86449834a70216b6d
#
_cell.length_a   1.000
_cell.length_b   1.000
_cell.length_c   1.000
_cell.angle_alpha   90.00
_cell.angle_beta   90.00
_cell.angle_gamma   90.00
#
_symmetry.space_group_name_H-M   'P 1'
#
loop_
_entity.id
_entity.type
_entity.pdbx_description
1 polymer ?
#
loop_
_entity_poly.entity_id
_entity_poly.type
_entity_poly.pdbx_seq_one_letter_code
_entity_poly.pdbx_strand_id
1 'polypeptide(L)'
;MSNYGFDPNAGQPFNPTQGQYYQPTPDDKTWGMLAHLSPFLGGIVGLPFLGPLVVWMMYKDKSPFVADQAKEALNFSLAVLIAIVVCMATCVGIIVLPVIGIGSLVYQIIGALEANKGVWYRYPYTIRMIN
;
A
#
# COMPACT_ATOMS: atom_id res chain seq x y z
N MET A 1 -18.53 10.05 6.81
CA MET A 1 -18.56 8.71 6.23
C MET A 1 -18.69 8.81 4.73
N SER A 2 -17.89 8.08 4.00
CA SER A 2 -17.98 8.02 2.54
C SER A 2 -19.22 7.21 2.12
N ASN A 3 -20.04 7.76 1.21
CA ASN A 3 -21.18 7.03 0.61
C ASN A 3 -20.75 6.05 -0.47
N TYR A 4 -19.44 5.83 -0.63
CA TYR A 4 -18.87 4.93 -1.62
C TYR A 4 -18.69 3.53 -1.03
N GLY A 5 -19.30 2.53 -1.67
CA GLY A 5 -19.01 1.12 -1.44
C GLY A 5 -17.97 0.63 -2.45
N PHE A 6 -17.22 -0.41 -2.10
CA PHE A 6 -16.26 -1.02 -3.01
C PHE A 6 -16.99 -1.88 -4.06
N ASP A 7 -16.72 -1.63 -5.35
CA ASP A 7 -17.19 -2.48 -6.45
C ASP A 7 -16.10 -3.48 -6.82
N PRO A 8 -16.28 -4.78 -6.52
CA PRO A 8 -15.26 -5.78 -6.81
C PRO A 8 -15.04 -6.00 -8.32
N ASN A 9 -16.01 -5.65 -9.15
CA ASN A 9 -15.88 -5.82 -10.61
C ASN A 9 -15.05 -4.72 -11.26
N ALA A 10 -15.14 -3.50 -10.71
CA ALA A 10 -14.35 -2.35 -11.19
C ALA A 10 -13.09 -2.12 -10.35
N GLY A 11 -12.93 -2.79 -9.20
CA GLY A 11 -11.79 -2.64 -8.32
C GLY A 11 -11.65 -1.27 -7.67
N GLN A 12 -12.75 -0.51 -7.56
CA GLN A 12 -12.76 0.84 -7.01
C GLN A 12 -14.09 1.17 -6.34
N PRO A 13 -14.10 2.17 -5.42
CA PRO A 13 -15.34 2.60 -4.77
C PRO A 13 -16.34 3.22 -5.73
N PHE A 14 -17.59 2.81 -5.59
CA PHE A 14 -18.74 3.27 -6.36
C PHE A 14 -19.83 3.81 -5.42
N ASN A 15 -20.41 4.95 -5.77
CA ASN A 15 -21.56 5.50 -5.07
C ASN A 15 -22.85 5.14 -5.83
N PRO A 16 -23.64 4.18 -5.34
CA PRO A 16 -24.86 3.75 -6.02
C PRO A 16 -25.94 4.85 -6.05
N THR A 17 -25.91 5.78 -5.11
CA THR A 17 -26.89 6.88 -5.04
C THR A 17 -26.64 7.92 -6.13
N GLN A 18 -25.40 8.12 -6.52
CA GLN A 18 -24.99 9.09 -7.54
C GLN A 18 -24.61 8.45 -8.87
N GLY A 19 -24.49 7.12 -8.92
CA GLY A 19 -24.04 6.40 -10.10
C GLY A 19 -22.60 6.72 -10.52
N GLN A 20 -21.72 7.08 -9.55
CA GLN A 20 -20.39 7.57 -9.82
C GLN A 20 -19.33 6.77 -9.09
N TYR A 21 -18.21 6.54 -9.77
CA TYR A 21 -16.98 6.05 -9.14
C TYR A 21 -16.23 7.19 -8.47
N TYR A 22 -15.53 6.86 -7.38
CA TYR A 22 -14.68 7.82 -6.69
C TYR A 22 -13.56 8.31 -7.59
N GLN A 23 -13.43 9.63 -7.74
CA GLN A 23 -12.35 10.24 -8.50
C GLN A 23 -11.32 10.82 -7.53
N PRO A 24 -10.09 10.24 -7.47
CA PRO A 24 -9.05 10.77 -6.60
C PRO A 24 -8.69 12.21 -6.95
N THR A 25 -8.65 13.07 -5.96
CA THR A 25 -8.19 14.44 -6.09
C THR A 25 -6.66 14.49 -6.27
N PRO A 26 -6.07 15.62 -6.71
CA PRO A 26 -4.60 15.76 -6.75
C PRO A 26 -3.94 15.52 -5.39
N ASP A 27 -4.56 15.94 -4.30
CA ASP A 27 -4.09 15.69 -2.94
C ASP A 27 -4.13 14.20 -2.59
N ASP A 28 -5.22 13.51 -2.92
CA ASP A 28 -5.34 12.06 -2.76
C ASP A 28 -4.22 11.29 -3.48
N LYS A 29 -3.92 11.70 -4.70
CA LYS A 29 -2.85 11.09 -5.51
C LYS A 29 -1.48 11.27 -4.86
N THR A 30 -1.22 12.45 -4.31
CA THR A 30 0.01 12.75 -3.59
C THR A 30 0.13 11.88 -2.34
N TRP A 31 -0.91 11.82 -1.51
CA TRP A 31 -0.88 11.00 -0.30
C TRP A 31 -0.90 9.51 -0.57
N GLY A 32 -1.57 9.07 -1.62
CA GLY A 32 -1.49 7.68 -2.11
C GLY A 32 -0.07 7.31 -2.52
N MET A 33 0.62 8.18 -3.26
CA MET A 33 2.04 8.02 -3.60
C MET A 33 2.92 7.95 -2.34
N LEU A 34 2.72 8.88 -1.40
CA LEU A 34 3.47 8.91 -0.15
C LEU A 34 3.24 7.67 0.71
N ALA A 35 2.03 7.08 0.67
CA ALA A 35 1.75 5.84 1.36
C ALA A 35 2.66 4.69 0.88
N HIS A 36 2.90 4.59 -0.42
CA HIS A 36 3.80 3.58 -1.00
C HIS A 36 5.28 3.87 -0.78
N LEU A 37 5.67 5.14 -0.62
CA LEU A 37 7.06 5.54 -0.32
C LEU A 37 7.39 5.57 1.17
N SER A 38 6.37 5.69 2.03
CA SER A 38 6.55 5.79 3.47
C SER A 38 7.24 4.58 4.14
N PRO A 39 7.18 3.34 3.60
CA PRO A 39 7.97 2.24 4.13
C PRO A 39 9.47 2.49 4.17
N PHE A 40 10.01 3.33 3.28
CA PHE A 40 11.43 3.70 3.30
C PHE A 40 11.80 4.44 4.58
N LEU A 41 10.94 5.35 5.04
CA LEU A 41 11.15 6.08 6.29
C LEU A 41 11.05 5.14 7.50
N GLY A 42 10.03 4.28 7.53
CA GLY A 42 9.89 3.26 8.57
C GLY A 42 11.04 2.24 8.56
N GLY A 43 11.56 1.94 7.38
CA GLY A 43 12.70 1.04 7.19
C GLY A 43 13.99 1.53 7.86
N ILE A 44 14.19 2.85 7.99
CA ILE A 44 15.34 3.43 8.69
C ILE A 44 15.39 2.98 10.16
N VAL A 45 14.22 2.83 10.79
CA VAL A 45 14.10 2.35 12.18
C VAL A 45 13.79 0.86 12.27
N GLY A 46 13.82 0.14 11.15
CA GLY A 46 13.54 -1.29 11.09
C GLY A 46 12.05 -1.67 11.13
N LEU A 47 11.16 -0.72 10.99
CA LEU A 47 9.70 -0.92 11.04
C LEU A 47 9.01 -0.33 9.79
N PRO A 48 9.18 -0.95 8.62
CA PRO A 48 8.69 -0.38 7.35
C PRO A 48 7.17 -0.21 7.30
N PHE A 49 6.41 -0.96 8.09
CA PHE A 49 4.95 -0.85 8.15
C PHE A 49 4.45 0.42 8.86
N LEU A 50 5.29 1.10 9.66
CA LEU A 50 4.85 2.30 10.41
C LEU A 50 4.41 3.44 9.49
N GLY A 51 5.12 3.67 8.39
CA GLY A 51 4.79 4.73 7.45
C GLY A 51 3.38 4.60 6.88
N PRO A 52 3.07 3.49 6.19
CA PRO A 52 1.72 3.25 5.67
C PRO A 52 0.65 3.20 6.75
N LEU A 53 0.96 2.69 7.94
CA LEU A 53 0.03 2.67 9.07
C LEU A 53 -0.37 4.09 9.48
N VAL A 54 0.59 5.01 9.59
CA VAL A 54 0.32 6.41 9.93
C VAL A 54 -0.54 7.07 8.85
N VAL A 55 -0.19 6.89 7.57
CA VAL A 55 -0.99 7.43 6.46
C VAL A 55 -2.42 6.89 6.50
N TRP A 56 -2.59 5.60 6.72
CA TRP A 56 -3.91 4.99 6.84
C TRP A 56 -4.72 5.59 7.99
N MET A 57 -4.12 5.73 9.18
CA MET A 57 -4.79 6.31 10.35
C MET A 57 -5.23 7.77 10.11
N MET A 58 -4.44 8.54 9.35
CA MET A 58 -4.76 9.94 9.03
C MET A 58 -5.88 10.08 8.01
N TYR A 59 -6.02 9.13 7.10
CA TYR A 59 -6.90 9.25 5.93
C TYR A 59 -8.05 8.25 5.85
N LYS A 60 -8.13 7.27 6.75
CA LYS A 60 -9.16 6.21 6.74
C LYS A 60 -10.60 6.75 6.69
N ASP A 61 -10.84 7.93 7.27
CA ASP A 61 -12.16 8.57 7.32
C ASP A 61 -12.28 9.79 6.38
N LYS A 62 -11.22 10.12 5.63
CA LYS A 62 -11.16 11.32 4.78
C LYS A 62 -11.14 11.00 3.29
N SER A 63 -10.36 10.01 2.89
CA SER A 63 -10.20 9.65 1.49
C SER A 63 -10.21 8.13 1.33
N PRO A 64 -11.23 7.57 0.66
CA PRO A 64 -11.27 6.14 0.38
C PRO A 64 -10.08 5.68 -0.48
N PHE A 65 -9.59 6.52 -1.39
CA PHE A 65 -8.43 6.22 -2.21
C PHE A 65 -7.15 6.11 -1.38
N VAL A 66 -6.84 7.13 -0.57
CA VAL A 66 -5.63 7.13 0.26
C VAL A 66 -5.69 6.00 1.29
N ALA A 67 -6.85 5.79 1.91
CA ALA A 67 -7.04 4.70 2.87
C ALA A 67 -6.79 3.33 2.24
N ASP A 68 -7.27 3.10 1.02
CA ASP A 68 -7.07 1.87 0.28
C ASP A 68 -5.58 1.67 -0.09
N GLN A 69 -4.93 2.69 -0.65
CA GLN A 69 -3.52 2.63 -1.03
C GLN A 69 -2.60 2.47 0.18
N ALA A 70 -2.92 3.11 1.31
CA ALA A 70 -2.18 2.94 2.55
C ALA A 70 -2.33 1.53 3.13
N LYS A 71 -3.52 0.92 3.07
CA LYS A 71 -3.73 -0.49 3.44
C LYS A 71 -2.92 -1.43 2.54
N GLU A 72 -2.93 -1.19 1.24
CA GLU A 72 -2.16 -2.01 0.31
C GLU A 72 -0.66 -1.93 0.59
N ALA A 73 -0.13 -0.73 0.81
CA ALA A 73 1.27 -0.53 1.19
C ALA A 73 1.61 -1.16 2.56
N LEU A 74 0.68 -1.09 3.51
CA LEU A 74 0.82 -1.71 4.83
C LEU A 74 0.89 -3.24 4.72
N ASN A 75 -0.03 -3.86 3.99
CA ASN A 75 -0.04 -5.30 3.76
C ASN A 75 1.25 -5.77 3.09
N PHE A 76 1.71 -5.05 2.08
CA PHE A 76 2.97 -5.36 1.39
C PHE A 76 4.17 -5.25 2.34
N SER A 77 4.24 -4.18 3.14
CA SER A 77 5.33 -3.99 4.12
C SER A 77 5.37 -5.08 5.18
N LEU A 78 4.19 -5.53 5.65
CA LEU A 78 4.08 -6.64 6.60
C LEU A 78 4.53 -7.96 5.96
N ALA A 79 4.13 -8.22 4.71
CA ALA A 79 4.54 -9.42 3.98
C ALA A 79 6.07 -9.44 3.76
N VAL A 80 6.66 -8.31 3.39
CA VAL A 80 8.12 -8.17 3.24
C VAL A 80 8.84 -8.40 4.57
N LEU A 81 8.32 -7.82 5.66
CA LEU A 81 8.89 -8.01 7.00
C LEU A 81 8.88 -9.48 7.42
N ILE A 82 7.75 -10.17 7.22
CA ILE A 82 7.65 -11.62 7.50
C ILE A 82 8.65 -12.40 6.66
N ALA A 83 8.76 -12.09 5.36
CA ALA A 83 9.73 -12.75 4.47
C ALA A 83 11.17 -12.54 4.95
N ILE A 84 11.52 -11.33 5.38
CA ILE A 84 12.85 -11.03 5.93
C ILE A 84 13.12 -11.85 7.20
N VAL A 85 12.18 -11.91 8.14
CA VAL A 85 12.32 -12.66 9.39
C VAL A 85 12.52 -14.15 9.10
N VAL A 86 11.74 -14.72 8.19
CA VAL A 86 11.88 -16.13 7.77
C VAL A 86 13.22 -16.37 7.11
N CYS A 87 13.67 -15.48 6.23
CA CYS A 87 14.98 -15.58 5.58
C CYS A 87 16.14 -15.50 6.57
N MET A 88 16.03 -14.63 7.58
CA MET A 88 17.06 -14.51 8.63
C MET A 88 17.14 -15.78 9.51
N ALA A 89 16.02 -16.45 9.72
CA ALA A 89 15.97 -17.71 10.48
C ALA A 89 16.51 -18.91 9.70
N THR A 90 16.77 -18.79 8.40
CA THR A 90 17.23 -19.85 7.53
C THR A 90 18.57 -19.49 6.88
N CYS A 91 19.44 -20.49 6.66
CA CYS A 91 20.75 -20.27 6.00
C CYS A 91 20.64 -19.76 4.55
N VAL A 92 19.47 -19.85 3.95
CA VAL A 92 19.18 -19.36 2.58
C VAL A 92 19.06 -17.83 2.55
N GLY A 93 18.82 -17.19 3.70
CA GLY A 93 18.52 -15.77 3.82
C GLY A 93 19.59 -14.85 3.22
N ILE A 94 20.86 -15.16 3.38
CA ILE A 94 21.98 -14.32 2.88
C ILE A 94 21.88 -14.09 1.37
N ILE A 95 21.43 -15.09 0.61
CA ILE A 95 21.29 -15.00 -0.85
C ILE A 95 19.97 -14.36 -1.26
N VAL A 96 18.89 -14.64 -0.51
CA VAL A 96 17.53 -14.23 -0.86
C VAL A 96 17.20 -12.81 -0.39
N LEU A 97 17.79 -12.35 0.73
CA LEU A 97 17.52 -11.01 1.27
C LEU A 97 17.77 -9.86 0.27
N PRO A 98 18.88 -9.81 -0.48
CA PRO A 98 19.07 -8.78 -1.49
C PRO A 98 18.00 -8.79 -2.58
N VAL A 99 17.52 -9.97 -2.97
CA VAL A 99 16.46 -10.12 -3.98
C VAL A 99 15.14 -9.59 -3.45
N ILE A 100 14.78 -9.91 -2.20
CA ILE A 100 13.58 -9.38 -1.55
C ILE A 100 13.70 -7.86 -1.41
N GLY A 101 14.85 -7.35 -0.99
CA GLY A 101 15.09 -5.92 -0.82
C GLY A 101 14.92 -5.13 -2.12
N ILE A 102 15.59 -5.57 -3.17
CA ILE A 102 15.48 -4.93 -4.50
C ILE A 102 14.08 -5.08 -5.07
N GLY A 103 13.48 -6.26 -4.98
CA GLY A 103 12.12 -6.51 -5.47
C GLY A 103 11.08 -5.66 -4.74
N SER A 104 11.17 -5.54 -3.42
CA SER A 104 10.26 -4.70 -2.64
C SER A 104 10.43 -3.21 -2.97
N LEU A 105 11.66 -2.75 -3.16
CA LEU A 105 11.97 -1.39 -3.59
C LEU A 105 11.31 -1.07 -4.93
N VAL A 106 11.48 -1.94 -5.92
CA VAL A 106 10.90 -1.76 -7.27
C VAL A 106 9.37 -1.69 -7.18
N TYR A 107 8.73 -2.62 -6.49
CA TYR A 107 7.27 -2.64 -6.36
C TYR A 107 6.72 -1.43 -5.59
N GLN A 108 7.41 -0.96 -4.56
CA GLN A 108 7.02 0.25 -3.83
C GLN A 108 7.09 1.49 -4.72
N ILE A 109 8.12 1.61 -5.54
CA ILE A 109 8.23 2.71 -6.52
C ILE A 109 7.11 2.61 -7.57
N ILE A 110 6.85 1.44 -8.11
CA ILE A 110 5.74 1.23 -9.06
C ILE A 110 4.40 1.61 -8.40
N GLY A 111 4.14 1.15 -7.18
CA GLY A 111 2.93 1.49 -6.44
C GLY A 111 2.78 2.99 -6.23
N ALA A 112 3.88 3.67 -5.89
CA ALA A 112 3.90 5.12 -5.71
C ALA A 112 3.56 5.86 -7.01
N LEU A 113 4.16 5.46 -8.13
CA LEU A 113 3.91 6.07 -9.44
C LEU A 113 2.46 5.84 -9.89
N GLU A 114 1.95 4.63 -9.73
CA GLU A 114 0.56 4.31 -10.10
C GLU A 114 -0.44 5.07 -9.22
N ALA A 115 -0.22 5.12 -7.90
CA ALA A 115 -1.06 5.90 -7.00
C ALA A 115 -1.03 7.40 -7.33
N ASN A 116 0.11 7.94 -7.75
CA ASN A 116 0.21 9.33 -8.18
C ASN A 116 -0.58 9.63 -9.46
N LYS A 117 -0.84 8.61 -10.28
CA LYS A 117 -1.75 8.71 -11.44
C LYS A 117 -3.23 8.58 -11.05
N GLY A 118 -3.54 8.22 -9.80
CA GLY A 118 -4.90 7.94 -9.32
C GLY A 118 -5.34 6.51 -9.54
N VAL A 119 -4.41 5.60 -9.83
CA VAL A 119 -4.69 4.18 -10.03
C VAL A 119 -4.80 3.48 -8.67
N TRP A 120 -5.81 2.63 -8.52
CA TRP A 120 -6.00 1.75 -7.36
C TRP A 120 -5.04 0.58 -7.45
N TYR A 121 -3.77 0.82 -7.12
CA TYR A 121 -2.70 -0.14 -7.29
C TYR A 121 -2.86 -1.34 -6.35
N ARG A 122 -2.52 -2.52 -6.84
CA ARG A 122 -2.48 -3.77 -6.08
C ARG A 122 -1.12 -4.45 -6.26
N TYR A 123 -0.45 -4.70 -5.15
CA TYR A 123 0.81 -5.44 -5.17
C TYR A 123 0.57 -6.89 -5.58
N PRO A 124 1.35 -7.44 -6.52
CA PRO A 124 1.35 -8.88 -6.77
C PRO A 124 2.01 -9.62 -5.58
N TYR A 125 1.62 -10.87 -5.38
CA TYR A 125 2.21 -11.75 -4.35
C TYR A 125 2.09 -11.24 -2.91
N THR A 126 1.15 -10.38 -2.61
CA THR A 126 0.91 -9.85 -1.28
C THR A 126 -0.21 -10.62 -0.58
N ILE A 127 0.03 -11.01 0.67
CA ILE A 127 -1.02 -11.52 1.55
C ILE A 127 -1.73 -10.31 2.14
N ARG A 128 -3.04 -10.20 1.88
CA ARG A 128 -3.84 -9.12 2.43
C ARG A 128 -4.31 -9.47 3.84
N MET A 129 -3.49 -9.12 4.82
CA MET A 129 -3.77 -9.34 6.24
C MET A 129 -4.74 -8.30 6.80
N ILE A 130 -4.78 -7.12 6.19
CA ILE A 130 -5.66 -6.01 6.58
C ILE A 130 -6.62 -5.72 5.43
N ASN A 131 -7.91 -5.89 5.69
CA ASN A 131 -8.99 -5.63 4.73
C ASN A 131 -9.71 -4.31 5.01
#